data_cda2c5e363b0b310450373dbd49273d5
#
_entry.id   cda2c5e363b0b310450373dbd49273d5
#
_cell.length_a   1.000
_cell.length_b   1.000
_cell.length_c   1.000
_cell.angle_alpha   90.00
_cell.angle_beta   90.00
_cell.angle_gamma   90.00
#
_symmetry.space_group_name_H-M   'P 1'
#
loop_
_entity.id
_entity.type
_entity.pdbx_description
1 polymer ?
#
loop_
_entity_poly.entity_id
_entity_poly.type
_entity_poly.pdbx_seq_one_letter_code
_entity_poly.pdbx_strand_id
1 'polypeptide(L)'
;EAYKAGEKVLNEILPEAFAVVKETAQRFVDNPTLEVTASPYDRELASMKDYVSIEGDKALWKNSWDAAGKPITWDMVHYDVQLIGGIALHQGKIAEMQTGEGKTLVATLPLYLNALTGNGVHLVTVNDYLARRDSAWMAPLFQFHGLKVECIDNYQPNSPGRRMAYAADITYGTNNEFGFDYLRDNMAHTPDELVQRPHNYAIVDEVDSVLIDDARTPLIISGPMPRGEFHEFDVFKPAVEALVEKQRKHLTNVLAEAKKLIAEGNTKDGGVLLLRVHRGLPKNKALIKFLSEEGMKQLLQKTENYYMQDNNREMHKIDEDLLFVINEKNN
;
A
#
# COMPACT_ATOMS: atom_id res chain seq x y z
N GLU A 1 2.30 3.21 -31.09
CA GLU A 1 1.56 2.56 -32.21
C GLU A 1 1.18 1.12 -31.87
N ALA A 2 2.10 0.25 -31.41
CA ALA A 2 1.81 -1.15 -31.05
C ALA A 2 0.72 -1.29 -29.97
N TYR A 3 0.75 -0.45 -28.94
CA TYR A 3 -0.27 -0.48 -27.87
C TYR A 3 -1.68 -0.18 -28.43
N LYS A 4 -1.82 0.87 -29.24
CA LYS A 4 -3.11 1.23 -29.87
C LYS A 4 -3.62 0.15 -30.84
N ALA A 5 -2.71 -0.54 -31.53
CA ALA A 5 -3.07 -1.66 -32.39
C ALA A 5 -3.59 -2.84 -31.57
N GLY A 6 -2.95 -3.16 -30.44
CA GLY A 6 -3.42 -4.19 -29.51
C GLY A 6 -4.78 -3.87 -28.90
N GLU A 7 -4.99 -2.64 -28.43
CA GLU A 7 -6.26 -2.16 -27.89
C GLU A 7 -7.39 -2.28 -28.92
N LYS A 8 -7.12 -1.96 -30.19
CA LYS A 8 -8.10 -2.13 -31.27
C LYS A 8 -8.52 -3.59 -31.43
N VAL A 9 -7.56 -4.51 -31.46
CA VAL A 9 -7.85 -5.95 -31.58
C VAL A 9 -8.64 -6.44 -30.37
N LEU A 10 -8.28 -6.05 -29.16
CA LEU A 10 -9.02 -6.42 -27.95
C LEU A 10 -10.47 -5.92 -28.01
N ASN A 11 -10.71 -4.70 -28.48
CA ASN A 11 -12.07 -4.19 -28.67
C ASN A 11 -12.86 -4.96 -29.75
N GLU A 12 -12.21 -5.43 -30.81
CA GLU A 12 -12.84 -6.23 -31.86
C GLU A 12 -13.27 -7.61 -31.35
N ILE A 13 -12.45 -8.28 -30.53
CA ILE A 13 -12.73 -9.62 -30.00
C ILE A 13 -13.51 -9.61 -28.67
N LEU A 14 -13.73 -8.44 -28.05
CA LEU A 14 -14.38 -8.32 -26.75
C LEU A 14 -15.72 -9.07 -26.65
N PRO A 15 -16.67 -8.93 -27.61
CA PRO A 15 -17.95 -9.62 -27.52
C PRO A 15 -17.79 -11.15 -27.51
N GLU A 16 -16.87 -11.67 -28.30
CA GLU A 16 -16.60 -13.10 -28.39
C GLU A 16 -15.91 -13.61 -27.13
N ALA A 17 -14.90 -12.89 -26.65
CA ALA A 17 -14.18 -13.23 -25.41
C ALA A 17 -15.13 -13.27 -24.20
N PHE A 18 -16.02 -12.27 -24.06
CA PHE A 18 -17.00 -12.24 -22.97
C PHE A 18 -18.04 -13.35 -23.10
N ALA A 19 -18.47 -13.67 -24.33
CA ALA A 19 -19.38 -14.77 -24.58
C ALA A 19 -18.75 -16.12 -24.20
N VAL A 20 -17.48 -16.34 -24.53
CA VAL A 20 -16.73 -17.55 -24.18
C VAL A 20 -16.63 -17.73 -22.67
N VAL A 21 -16.28 -16.68 -21.91
CA VAL A 21 -16.21 -16.74 -20.44
C VAL A 21 -17.58 -17.02 -19.83
N LYS A 22 -18.63 -16.33 -20.30
CA LYS A 22 -20.00 -16.52 -19.83
C LYS A 22 -20.49 -17.94 -20.12
N GLU A 23 -20.24 -18.47 -21.32
CA GLU A 23 -20.61 -19.84 -21.71
C GLU A 23 -19.87 -20.88 -20.86
N THR A 24 -18.58 -20.67 -20.59
CA THR A 24 -17.81 -21.57 -19.73
C THR A 24 -18.37 -21.58 -18.30
N ALA A 25 -18.70 -20.42 -17.77
CA ALA A 25 -19.36 -20.32 -16.46
C ALA A 25 -20.68 -21.08 -16.43
N GLN A 26 -21.50 -20.97 -17.49
CA GLN A 26 -22.77 -21.72 -17.62
C GLN A 26 -22.53 -23.22 -17.67
N ARG A 27 -21.51 -23.67 -18.43
CA ARG A 27 -21.18 -25.10 -18.52
C ARG A 27 -20.75 -25.69 -17.18
N PHE A 28 -20.00 -24.95 -16.38
CA PHE A 28 -19.66 -25.37 -15.02
C PHE A 28 -20.88 -25.43 -14.09
N VAL A 29 -21.89 -24.56 -14.28
CA VAL A 29 -23.15 -24.64 -13.53
C VAL A 29 -23.94 -25.90 -13.93
N ASP A 30 -24.04 -26.16 -15.23
CA ASP A 30 -24.92 -27.21 -15.76
C ASP A 30 -24.34 -28.63 -15.62
N ASN A 31 -23.02 -28.74 -15.41
CA ASN A 31 -22.33 -30.03 -15.44
C ASN A 31 -21.42 -30.20 -14.20
N PRO A 32 -21.62 -31.24 -13.38
CA PRO A 32 -20.70 -31.58 -12.29
C PRO A 32 -19.27 -31.86 -12.75
N THR A 33 -19.13 -32.33 -13.99
CA THR A 33 -17.84 -32.58 -14.62
C THR A 33 -17.93 -32.23 -16.10
N LEU A 34 -16.97 -31.46 -16.61
CA LEU A 34 -16.79 -31.17 -18.03
C LEU A 34 -15.69 -32.05 -18.60
N GLU A 35 -16.02 -32.74 -19.71
CA GLU A 35 -15.07 -33.55 -20.44
C GLU A 35 -14.59 -32.81 -21.69
N VAL A 36 -13.28 -32.67 -21.83
CA VAL A 36 -12.63 -32.03 -22.97
C VAL A 36 -11.43 -32.87 -23.46
N THR A 37 -10.93 -32.59 -24.64
CA THR A 37 -9.65 -33.18 -25.11
C THR A 37 -8.50 -32.61 -24.28
N ALA A 38 -7.68 -33.47 -23.66
CA ALA A 38 -6.61 -33.09 -22.79
C ALA A 38 -5.49 -32.34 -23.51
N SER A 39 -5.29 -31.09 -23.17
CA SER A 39 -4.13 -30.29 -23.58
C SER A 39 -2.88 -30.63 -22.76
N PRO A 40 -1.67 -30.22 -23.18
CA PRO A 40 -0.48 -30.30 -22.34
C PRO A 40 -0.64 -29.57 -21.01
N TYR A 41 -1.37 -28.44 -21.00
CA TYR A 41 -1.64 -27.65 -19.79
C TYR A 41 -2.59 -28.39 -18.84
N ASP A 42 -3.63 -29.05 -19.34
CA ASP A 42 -4.52 -29.86 -18.49
C ASP A 42 -3.75 -30.98 -17.79
N ARG A 43 -2.78 -31.61 -18.46
CA ARG A 43 -1.91 -32.64 -17.88
C ARG A 43 -0.97 -32.07 -16.80
N GLU A 44 -0.42 -30.88 -17.02
CA GLU A 44 0.36 -30.16 -16.01
C GLU A 44 -0.52 -29.85 -14.80
N LEU A 45 -1.70 -29.28 -15.01
CA LEU A 45 -2.62 -28.86 -13.98
C LEU A 45 -3.15 -30.04 -13.16
N ALA A 46 -3.48 -31.16 -13.80
CA ALA A 46 -3.93 -32.38 -13.12
C ALA A 46 -2.89 -32.98 -12.14
N SER A 47 -1.60 -32.66 -12.32
CA SER A 47 -0.57 -33.05 -11.36
C SER A 47 -0.53 -32.19 -10.09
N MET A 48 -1.17 -31.02 -10.11
CA MET A 48 -1.12 -30.02 -9.05
C MET A 48 -2.48 -29.71 -8.41
N LYS A 49 -3.56 -29.99 -9.10
CA LYS A 49 -4.93 -29.60 -8.72
C LYS A 49 -5.86 -30.81 -8.78
N ASP A 50 -6.72 -30.93 -7.79
CA ASP A 50 -7.66 -32.06 -7.62
C ASP A 50 -8.97 -31.92 -8.39
N TYR A 51 -9.25 -30.74 -8.95
CA TYR A 51 -10.42 -30.47 -9.79
C TYR A 51 -10.22 -30.81 -11.26
N VAL A 52 -9.01 -31.22 -11.66
CA VAL A 52 -8.73 -31.73 -13.00
C VAL A 52 -8.15 -33.13 -12.91
N SER A 53 -8.65 -34.05 -13.69
CA SER A 53 -8.09 -35.41 -13.83
C SER A 53 -7.97 -35.81 -15.30
N ILE A 54 -7.03 -36.71 -15.61
CA ILE A 54 -6.77 -37.15 -16.98
C ILE A 54 -7.17 -38.62 -17.14
N GLU A 55 -8.01 -38.89 -18.14
CA GLU A 55 -8.40 -40.23 -18.54
C GLU A 55 -8.08 -40.42 -20.02
N GLY A 56 -6.93 -41.05 -20.32
CA GLY A 56 -6.45 -41.24 -21.67
C GLY A 56 -6.14 -39.92 -22.39
N ASP A 57 -6.92 -39.58 -23.40
CA ASP A 57 -6.84 -38.33 -24.17
C ASP A 57 -7.81 -37.25 -23.69
N LYS A 58 -8.55 -37.52 -22.59
CA LYS A 58 -9.56 -36.61 -22.05
C LYS A 58 -9.09 -36.00 -20.75
N ALA A 59 -9.45 -34.72 -20.55
CA ALA A 59 -9.38 -34.03 -19.27
C ALA A 59 -10.81 -33.87 -18.69
N LEU A 60 -10.95 -34.24 -17.45
CA LEU A 60 -12.19 -34.16 -16.71
C LEU A 60 -12.06 -33.00 -15.71
N TRP A 61 -12.84 -31.96 -15.87
CA TRP A 61 -12.89 -30.75 -15.03
C TRP A 61 -14.11 -30.80 -14.12
N LYS A 62 -13.87 -30.87 -12.81
CA LYS A 62 -14.95 -30.80 -11.82
C LYS A 62 -15.45 -29.37 -11.68
N ASN A 63 -16.73 -29.19 -11.38
CA ASN A 63 -17.30 -27.89 -11.07
C ASN A 63 -17.17 -27.50 -9.57
N SER A 64 -16.41 -28.26 -8.79
CA SER A 64 -16.19 -28.02 -7.37
C SER A 64 -14.72 -28.13 -7.01
N TRP A 65 -14.27 -27.20 -6.15
CA TRP A 65 -12.87 -27.13 -5.70
C TRP A 65 -12.73 -26.40 -4.36
N ASP A 66 -11.53 -26.40 -3.80
CA ASP A 66 -11.23 -25.62 -2.60
C ASP A 66 -10.82 -24.18 -2.97
N ALA A 67 -11.46 -23.20 -2.33
CA ALA A 67 -11.12 -21.79 -2.45
C ALA A 67 -10.66 -21.25 -1.08
N ALA A 68 -9.35 -21.24 -0.86
CA ALA A 68 -8.72 -20.79 0.39
C ALA A 68 -9.24 -21.50 1.64
N GLY A 69 -9.33 -22.83 1.59
CA GLY A 69 -9.79 -23.67 2.71
C GLY A 69 -11.30 -23.84 2.81
N LYS A 70 -12.05 -23.37 1.80
CA LYS A 70 -13.50 -23.56 1.72
C LYS A 70 -13.86 -24.32 0.45
N PRO A 71 -14.51 -25.51 0.57
CA PRO A 71 -15.03 -26.18 -0.60
C PRO A 71 -16.16 -25.36 -1.21
N ILE A 72 -16.09 -25.15 -2.51
CA ILE A 72 -17.12 -24.45 -3.30
C ILE A 72 -17.58 -25.34 -4.43
N THR A 73 -18.83 -25.14 -4.86
CA THR A 73 -19.34 -25.63 -6.13
C THR A 73 -19.72 -24.42 -6.95
N TRP A 74 -19.30 -24.40 -8.22
CA TRP A 74 -19.57 -23.26 -9.10
C TRP A 74 -21.07 -23.17 -9.43
N ASP A 75 -21.68 -22.03 -9.14
CA ASP A 75 -23.12 -21.76 -9.30
C ASP A 75 -23.39 -20.38 -9.96
N MET A 76 -22.37 -19.73 -10.52
CA MET A 76 -22.48 -18.36 -11.01
C MET A 76 -22.44 -18.28 -12.52
N VAL A 77 -23.32 -17.45 -13.09
CA VAL A 77 -23.31 -17.05 -14.50
C VAL A 77 -23.45 -15.54 -14.57
N HIS A 78 -22.73 -14.90 -15.48
CA HIS A 78 -22.74 -13.45 -15.65
C HIS A 78 -24.11 -12.94 -16.12
N TYR A 79 -24.66 -11.96 -15.39
CA TYR A 79 -25.82 -11.19 -15.83
C TYR A 79 -25.44 -10.12 -16.85
N ASP A 80 -26.40 -9.66 -17.65
CA ASP A 80 -26.14 -8.66 -18.70
C ASP A 80 -25.59 -7.33 -18.12
N VAL A 81 -26.07 -6.90 -16.95
CA VAL A 81 -25.53 -5.73 -16.24
C VAL A 81 -24.05 -5.89 -15.84
N GLN A 82 -23.62 -7.12 -15.56
CA GLN A 82 -22.23 -7.44 -15.25
C GLN A 82 -21.33 -7.37 -16.48
N LEU A 83 -21.85 -7.68 -17.68
CA LEU A 83 -21.14 -7.47 -18.95
C LEU A 83 -20.83 -5.99 -19.16
N ILE A 84 -21.79 -5.10 -18.84
CA ILE A 84 -21.60 -3.65 -18.92
C ILE A 84 -20.48 -3.19 -17.99
N GLY A 85 -20.45 -3.71 -16.74
CA GLY A 85 -19.37 -3.44 -15.79
C GLY A 85 -18.01 -3.89 -16.31
N GLY A 86 -17.94 -5.10 -16.89
CA GLY A 86 -16.72 -5.62 -17.49
C GLY A 86 -16.21 -4.76 -18.66
N ILE A 87 -17.11 -4.26 -19.52
CA ILE A 87 -16.77 -3.35 -20.62
C ILE A 87 -16.20 -2.04 -20.07
N ALA A 88 -16.85 -1.46 -19.05
CA ALA A 88 -16.38 -0.22 -18.41
C ALA A 88 -14.96 -0.37 -17.84
N LEU A 89 -14.68 -1.49 -17.16
CA LEU A 89 -13.35 -1.79 -16.62
C LEU A 89 -12.31 -1.98 -17.73
N HIS A 90 -12.65 -2.70 -18.82
CA HIS A 90 -11.76 -2.84 -19.97
C HIS A 90 -11.40 -1.48 -20.59
N GLN A 91 -12.35 -0.55 -20.63
CA GLN A 91 -12.15 0.81 -21.13
C GLN A 91 -11.40 1.73 -20.17
N GLY A 92 -10.86 1.22 -19.06
CA GLY A 92 -10.13 2.02 -18.07
C GLY A 92 -11.02 2.98 -17.27
N LYS A 93 -12.29 2.63 -17.06
CA LYS A 93 -13.24 3.43 -16.31
C LYS A 93 -13.46 2.86 -14.91
N ILE A 94 -14.07 3.66 -14.04
CA ILE A 94 -14.56 3.22 -12.74
C ILE A 94 -15.95 2.60 -12.93
N ALA A 95 -16.11 1.35 -12.50
CA ALA A 95 -17.41 0.68 -12.43
C ALA A 95 -17.87 0.68 -10.97
N GLU A 96 -18.86 1.52 -10.65
CA GLU A 96 -19.49 1.54 -9.34
C GLU A 96 -20.53 0.42 -9.26
N MET A 97 -20.34 -0.48 -8.28
CA MET A 97 -21.24 -1.60 -8.04
C MET A 97 -21.48 -1.75 -6.54
N GLN A 98 -22.72 -2.03 -6.16
CA GLN A 98 -23.08 -2.25 -4.76
C GLN A 98 -22.52 -3.59 -4.23
N THR A 99 -22.43 -3.68 -2.92
CA THR A 99 -22.08 -4.95 -2.26
C THR A 99 -23.10 -6.03 -2.61
N GLY A 100 -22.62 -7.21 -3.02
CA GLY A 100 -23.49 -8.32 -3.42
C GLY A 100 -23.83 -8.39 -4.90
N GLU A 101 -23.47 -7.40 -5.72
CA GLU A 101 -23.73 -7.42 -7.18
C GLU A 101 -22.73 -8.25 -7.98
N GLY A 102 -21.79 -8.93 -7.31
CA GLY A 102 -20.87 -9.87 -7.94
C GLY A 102 -19.66 -9.23 -8.61
N LYS A 103 -19.06 -8.19 -7.99
CA LYS A 103 -17.83 -7.53 -8.48
C LYS A 103 -16.73 -8.52 -8.86
N THR A 104 -16.49 -9.54 -8.03
CA THR A 104 -15.48 -10.58 -8.28
C THR A 104 -15.74 -11.33 -9.59
N LEU A 105 -17.01 -11.64 -9.91
CA LEU A 105 -17.38 -12.30 -11.15
C LEU A 105 -17.25 -11.34 -12.35
N VAL A 106 -17.63 -10.07 -12.21
CA VAL A 106 -17.46 -9.04 -13.26
C VAL A 106 -16.00 -8.89 -13.66
N ALA A 107 -15.09 -8.88 -12.70
CA ALA A 107 -13.65 -8.75 -12.97
C ALA A 107 -13.10 -9.85 -13.87
N THR A 108 -13.72 -11.05 -13.89
CA THR A 108 -13.25 -12.17 -14.74
C THR A 108 -13.28 -11.85 -16.23
N LEU A 109 -14.24 -11.04 -16.67
CA LEU A 109 -14.42 -10.68 -18.08
C LEU A 109 -13.24 -9.86 -18.65
N PRO A 110 -12.93 -8.68 -18.09
CA PRO A 110 -11.80 -7.87 -18.55
C PRO A 110 -10.44 -8.50 -18.22
N LEU A 111 -10.32 -9.29 -17.12
CA LEU A 111 -9.09 -10.03 -16.85
C LEU A 111 -8.81 -11.05 -17.95
N TYR A 112 -9.80 -11.86 -18.32
CA TYR A 112 -9.67 -12.82 -19.41
C TYR A 112 -9.26 -12.14 -20.71
N LEU A 113 -10.01 -11.12 -21.15
CA LEU A 113 -9.77 -10.42 -22.39
C LEU A 113 -8.35 -9.85 -22.46
N ASN A 114 -7.92 -9.13 -21.43
CA ASN A 114 -6.61 -8.48 -21.43
C ASN A 114 -5.45 -9.48 -21.22
N ALA A 115 -5.69 -10.62 -20.57
CA ALA A 115 -4.71 -11.70 -20.42
C ALA A 115 -4.34 -12.36 -21.77
N LEU A 116 -5.23 -12.35 -22.76
CA LEU A 116 -4.97 -12.89 -24.10
C LEU A 116 -3.79 -12.21 -24.79
N THR A 117 -3.37 -11.03 -24.35
CA THR A 117 -2.16 -10.37 -24.88
C THR A 117 -0.85 -11.08 -24.49
N GLY A 118 -0.86 -11.96 -23.48
CA GLY A 118 0.34 -12.59 -22.92
C GLY A 118 1.24 -11.64 -22.09
N ASN A 119 0.87 -10.36 -21.95
CA ASN A 119 1.65 -9.36 -21.23
C ASN A 119 1.40 -9.35 -19.72
N GLY A 120 0.44 -10.13 -19.24
CA GLY A 120 0.03 -10.24 -17.85
C GLY A 120 -0.92 -9.15 -17.40
N VAL A 121 -1.84 -9.55 -16.55
CA VAL A 121 -2.82 -8.66 -15.95
C VAL A 121 -2.80 -8.83 -14.42
N HIS A 122 -3.10 -7.75 -13.69
CA HIS A 122 -3.08 -7.73 -12.24
C HIS A 122 -4.48 -7.44 -11.69
N LEU A 123 -4.88 -8.16 -10.65
CA LEU A 123 -6.03 -7.81 -9.82
C LEU A 123 -5.54 -7.45 -8.42
N VAL A 124 -5.76 -6.20 -8.03
CA VAL A 124 -5.32 -5.62 -6.77
C VAL A 124 -6.48 -5.59 -5.79
N THR A 125 -6.30 -6.16 -4.61
CA THR A 125 -7.28 -6.17 -3.52
C THR A 125 -6.73 -5.48 -2.27
N VAL A 126 -7.60 -5.28 -1.27
CA VAL A 126 -7.24 -4.58 -0.02
C VAL A 126 -6.56 -5.47 1.03
N ASN A 127 -6.70 -6.81 0.94
CA ASN A 127 -6.09 -7.72 1.90
C ASN A 127 -5.76 -9.08 1.30
N ASP A 128 -4.85 -9.80 1.96
CA ASP A 128 -4.31 -11.10 1.53
C ASP A 128 -5.35 -12.22 1.51
N TYR A 129 -6.33 -12.19 2.41
CA TYR A 129 -7.40 -13.17 2.41
C TYR A 129 -8.24 -13.08 1.13
N LEU A 130 -8.63 -11.87 0.72
CA LEU A 130 -9.37 -11.65 -0.53
C LEU A 130 -8.54 -12.06 -1.74
N ALA A 131 -7.26 -11.66 -1.78
CA ALA A 131 -6.38 -12.03 -2.88
C ALA A 131 -6.28 -13.56 -3.07
N ARG A 132 -6.07 -14.29 -1.98
CA ARG A 132 -5.99 -15.76 -1.99
C ARG A 132 -7.32 -16.43 -2.29
N ARG A 133 -8.41 -15.96 -1.67
CA ARG A 133 -9.76 -16.51 -1.89
C ARG A 133 -10.20 -16.32 -3.34
N ASP A 134 -10.12 -15.10 -3.83
CA ASP A 134 -10.68 -14.77 -5.14
C ASP A 134 -9.84 -15.35 -6.28
N SER A 135 -8.50 -15.39 -6.12
CA SER A 135 -7.65 -16.10 -7.05
C SER A 135 -7.99 -17.59 -7.12
N ALA A 136 -8.11 -18.25 -5.97
CA ALA A 136 -8.45 -19.68 -5.91
C ALA A 136 -9.88 -19.98 -6.41
N TRP A 137 -10.81 -19.05 -6.14
CA TRP A 137 -12.21 -19.20 -6.55
C TRP A 137 -12.38 -19.05 -8.08
N MET A 138 -11.75 -18.04 -8.67
CA MET A 138 -11.91 -17.72 -10.10
C MET A 138 -10.91 -18.47 -11.01
N ALA A 139 -9.80 -19.00 -10.46
CA ALA A 139 -8.75 -19.63 -11.26
C ALA A 139 -9.27 -20.70 -12.21
N PRO A 140 -10.13 -21.66 -11.83
CA PRO A 140 -10.56 -22.70 -12.75
C PRO A 140 -11.25 -22.19 -14.01
N LEU A 141 -11.97 -21.05 -13.91
CA LEU A 141 -12.61 -20.42 -15.07
C LEU A 141 -11.59 -19.97 -16.12
N PHE A 142 -10.45 -19.43 -15.70
CA PHE A 142 -9.37 -18.98 -16.58
C PHE A 142 -8.50 -20.15 -17.05
N GLN A 143 -8.19 -21.05 -16.14
CA GLN A 143 -7.34 -22.21 -16.41
C GLN A 143 -7.97 -23.18 -17.40
N PHE A 144 -9.29 -23.28 -17.44
CA PHE A 144 -10.03 -24.03 -18.46
C PHE A 144 -9.71 -23.54 -19.88
N HIS A 145 -9.33 -22.28 -20.03
CA HIS A 145 -8.89 -21.66 -21.29
C HIS A 145 -7.36 -21.63 -21.45
N GLY A 146 -6.62 -22.34 -20.61
CA GLY A 146 -5.16 -22.43 -20.71
C GLY A 146 -4.41 -21.24 -20.11
N LEU A 147 -5.07 -20.32 -19.40
CA LEU A 147 -4.43 -19.17 -18.74
C LEU A 147 -3.91 -19.56 -17.35
N LYS A 148 -2.68 -19.14 -17.03
CA LYS A 148 -2.07 -19.34 -15.72
C LYS A 148 -2.53 -18.25 -14.74
N VAL A 149 -2.96 -18.67 -13.55
CA VAL A 149 -3.44 -17.79 -12.50
C VAL A 149 -2.62 -18.03 -11.24
N GLU A 150 -2.09 -16.95 -10.66
CA GLU A 150 -1.29 -17.00 -9.44
C GLU A 150 -1.65 -15.86 -8.48
N CYS A 151 -1.30 -16.06 -7.21
CA CYS A 151 -1.46 -15.05 -6.16
C CYS A 151 -0.11 -14.80 -5.51
N ILE A 152 0.37 -13.56 -5.59
CA ILE A 152 1.68 -13.18 -5.02
C ILE A 152 1.72 -13.34 -3.50
N ASP A 153 0.59 -13.16 -2.81
CA ASP A 153 0.50 -13.31 -1.35
C ASP A 153 0.76 -14.76 -0.85
N ASN A 154 0.82 -15.74 -1.75
CA ASN A 154 1.20 -17.11 -1.42
C ASN A 154 2.72 -17.33 -1.31
N TYR A 155 3.53 -16.37 -1.75
CA TYR A 155 4.97 -16.52 -1.88
C TYR A 155 5.73 -15.48 -1.07
N GLN A 156 6.89 -15.87 -0.56
CA GLN A 156 7.79 -14.95 0.13
C GLN A 156 8.35 -13.89 -0.85
N PRO A 157 8.56 -12.65 -0.38
CA PRO A 157 9.21 -11.61 -1.17
C PRO A 157 10.55 -12.08 -1.77
N ASN A 158 10.89 -11.61 -2.96
CA ASN A 158 12.13 -11.92 -3.68
C ASN A 158 12.37 -13.41 -3.99
N SER A 159 11.37 -14.27 -3.78
CA SER A 159 11.50 -15.71 -4.03
C SER A 159 11.31 -16.05 -5.52
N PRO A 160 11.83 -17.20 -5.98
CA PRO A 160 11.52 -17.72 -7.33
C PRO A 160 10.02 -17.94 -7.55
N GLY A 161 9.28 -18.36 -6.50
CA GLY A 161 7.82 -18.50 -6.55
C GLY A 161 7.12 -17.17 -6.79
N ARG A 162 7.59 -16.08 -6.12
CA ARG A 162 7.06 -14.73 -6.34
C ARG A 162 7.25 -14.27 -7.79
N ARG A 163 8.43 -14.54 -8.37
CA ARG A 163 8.72 -14.24 -9.77
C ARG A 163 7.83 -15.06 -10.72
N MET A 164 7.63 -16.34 -10.44
CA MET A 164 6.69 -17.18 -11.21
C MET A 164 5.26 -16.63 -11.15
N ALA A 165 4.83 -16.16 -9.98
CA ALA A 165 3.50 -15.57 -9.82
C ALA A 165 3.31 -14.32 -10.69
N TYR A 166 4.32 -13.46 -10.78
CA TYR A 166 4.28 -12.31 -11.70
C TYR A 166 4.38 -12.71 -13.19
N ALA A 167 4.96 -13.86 -13.50
CA ALA A 167 5.02 -14.38 -14.87
C ALA A 167 3.71 -15.04 -15.32
N ALA A 168 2.74 -15.28 -14.44
CA ALA A 168 1.43 -15.80 -14.78
C ALA A 168 0.64 -14.84 -15.68
N ASP A 169 -0.36 -15.34 -16.41
CA ASP A 169 -1.21 -14.52 -17.25
C ASP A 169 -2.08 -13.58 -16.42
N ILE A 170 -2.56 -14.07 -15.27
CA ILE A 170 -3.36 -13.33 -14.32
C ILE A 170 -2.72 -13.43 -12.92
N THR A 171 -2.40 -12.29 -12.33
CA THR A 171 -1.76 -12.21 -11.03
C THR A 171 -2.64 -11.45 -10.03
N TYR A 172 -3.05 -12.13 -8.97
CA TYR A 172 -3.76 -11.54 -7.85
C TYR A 172 -2.77 -11.11 -6.76
N GLY A 173 -3.12 -10.07 -6.01
CA GLY A 173 -2.33 -9.65 -4.86
C GLY A 173 -2.91 -8.44 -4.13
N THR A 174 -2.36 -8.16 -2.95
CA THR A 174 -2.73 -6.98 -2.19
C THR A 174 -2.00 -5.73 -2.72
N ASN A 175 -2.63 -4.57 -2.57
CA ASN A 175 -2.06 -3.27 -2.92
C ASN A 175 -0.67 -3.07 -2.29
N ASN A 176 -0.52 -3.42 -1.01
CA ASN A 176 0.75 -3.25 -0.29
C ASN A 176 1.84 -4.15 -0.85
N GLU A 177 1.54 -5.42 -1.14
CA GLU A 177 2.53 -6.36 -1.67
C GLU A 177 3.01 -5.97 -3.07
N PHE A 178 2.10 -5.55 -3.96
CA PHE A 178 2.48 -4.99 -5.26
C PHE A 178 3.39 -3.76 -5.10
N GLY A 179 3.05 -2.86 -4.18
CA GLY A 179 3.83 -1.67 -3.91
C GLY A 179 5.19 -1.98 -3.28
N PHE A 180 5.26 -2.91 -2.33
CA PHE A 180 6.53 -3.34 -1.74
C PHE A 180 7.44 -4.04 -2.74
N ASP A 181 6.88 -4.88 -3.64
CA ASP A 181 7.67 -5.51 -4.70
C ASP A 181 8.22 -4.46 -5.68
N TYR A 182 7.41 -3.46 -6.04
CA TYR A 182 7.87 -2.36 -6.86
C TYR A 182 9.02 -1.59 -6.22
N LEU A 183 8.94 -1.30 -4.91
CA LEU A 183 10.02 -0.64 -4.18
C LEU A 183 11.28 -1.52 -4.12
N ARG A 184 11.13 -2.83 -3.87
CA ARG A 184 12.26 -3.78 -3.85
C ARG A 184 12.94 -3.88 -5.22
N ASP A 185 12.16 -3.95 -6.29
CA ASP A 185 12.68 -3.99 -7.66
C ASP A 185 13.45 -2.71 -8.02
N ASN A 186 13.00 -1.53 -7.53
CA ASN A 186 13.73 -0.28 -7.71
C ASN A 186 15.06 -0.20 -6.89
N MET A 187 15.24 -1.09 -5.91
CA MET A 187 16.47 -1.22 -5.14
C MET A 187 17.39 -2.34 -5.65
N ALA A 188 16.93 -3.11 -6.65
CA ALA A 188 17.68 -4.21 -7.23
C ALA A 188 18.94 -3.70 -7.96
N HIS A 189 20.03 -4.44 -7.82
CA HIS A 189 21.31 -4.10 -8.48
C HIS A 189 21.46 -4.76 -9.86
N THR A 190 20.75 -5.85 -10.08
CA THR A 190 20.80 -6.62 -11.34
C THR A 190 19.38 -6.94 -11.83
N PRO A 191 19.15 -7.08 -13.15
CA PRO A 191 17.85 -7.45 -13.71
C PRO A 191 17.34 -8.82 -13.20
N ASP A 192 18.25 -9.71 -12.82
CA ASP A 192 17.89 -11.05 -12.32
C ASP A 192 17.26 -11.02 -10.91
N GLU A 193 17.39 -9.92 -10.20
CA GLU A 193 16.77 -9.71 -8.89
C GLU A 193 15.32 -9.23 -9.00
N LEU A 194 14.92 -8.70 -10.18
CA LEU A 194 13.57 -8.19 -10.39
C LEU A 194 12.55 -9.33 -10.34
N VAL A 195 11.44 -9.10 -9.64
CA VAL A 195 10.32 -10.05 -9.57
C VAL A 195 9.18 -9.64 -10.49
N GLN A 196 8.95 -8.34 -10.67
CA GLN A 196 7.90 -7.82 -11.53
C GLN A 196 8.37 -7.75 -12.99
N ARG A 197 7.42 -7.91 -13.91
CA ARG A 197 7.60 -7.60 -15.33
C ARG A 197 6.91 -6.27 -15.67
N PRO A 198 7.11 -5.70 -16.86
CA PRO A 198 6.41 -4.49 -17.26
C PRO A 198 4.90 -4.61 -17.07
N HIS A 199 4.28 -3.57 -16.53
CA HIS A 199 2.84 -3.54 -16.27
C HIS A 199 2.08 -3.33 -17.58
N ASN A 200 0.99 -4.09 -17.76
CA ASN A 200 0.13 -4.01 -18.93
C ASN A 200 -1.28 -3.54 -18.58
N TYR A 201 -1.98 -4.28 -17.73
CA TYR A 201 -3.35 -3.98 -17.33
C TYR A 201 -3.54 -4.33 -15.85
N ALA A 202 -4.30 -3.51 -15.14
CA ALA A 202 -4.65 -3.77 -13.74
C ALA A 202 -6.11 -3.39 -13.45
N ILE A 203 -6.76 -4.20 -12.63
CA ILE A 203 -8.02 -3.87 -11.97
C ILE A 203 -7.70 -3.64 -10.49
N VAL A 204 -8.19 -2.52 -9.94
CA VAL A 204 -8.11 -2.21 -8.52
C VAL A 204 -9.50 -2.36 -7.93
N ASP A 205 -9.69 -3.37 -7.08
CA ASP A 205 -10.93 -3.55 -6.33
C ASP A 205 -10.94 -2.64 -5.10
N GLU A 206 -12.11 -2.16 -4.70
CA GLU A 206 -12.28 -1.20 -3.59
C GLU A 206 -11.34 0.02 -3.74
N VAL A 207 -11.39 0.63 -4.91
CA VAL A 207 -10.48 1.70 -5.34
C VAL A 207 -10.47 2.92 -4.42
N ASP A 208 -11.57 3.22 -3.76
CA ASP A 208 -11.71 4.26 -2.74
C ASP A 208 -10.84 3.94 -1.51
N SER A 209 -10.87 2.70 -1.02
CA SER A 209 -9.98 2.27 0.06
C SER A 209 -8.51 2.32 -0.38
N VAL A 210 -8.18 1.75 -1.54
CA VAL A 210 -6.78 1.64 -2.00
C VAL A 210 -6.16 3.00 -2.38
N LEU A 211 -6.88 3.82 -3.16
CA LEU A 211 -6.32 5.05 -3.73
C LEU A 211 -6.66 6.33 -2.96
N ILE A 212 -7.57 6.28 -2.00
CA ILE A 212 -7.96 7.44 -1.19
C ILE A 212 -7.58 7.24 0.28
N ASP A 213 -8.10 6.20 0.94
CA ASP A 213 -7.91 6.01 2.38
C ASP A 213 -6.48 5.55 2.69
N ASP A 214 -6.00 4.51 2.04
CA ASP A 214 -4.65 3.95 2.24
C ASP A 214 -3.55 4.79 1.59
N ALA A 215 -3.88 5.63 0.60
CA ALA A 215 -2.91 6.43 -0.13
C ALA A 215 -2.10 7.42 0.75
N ARG A 216 -2.59 7.71 1.96
CA ARG A 216 -1.88 8.54 2.93
C ARG A 216 -0.85 7.77 3.75
N THR A 217 -0.89 6.44 3.73
CA THR A 217 0.03 5.60 4.47
C THR A 217 1.23 5.28 3.58
N PRO A 218 2.43 5.79 3.89
CA PRO A 218 3.60 5.52 3.07
C PRO A 218 4.03 4.06 3.21
N LEU A 219 4.39 3.43 2.10
CA LEU A 219 5.07 2.14 2.09
C LEU A 219 6.54 2.37 2.47
N ILE A 220 6.97 1.86 3.62
CA ILE A 220 8.32 2.04 4.12
C ILE A 220 9.03 0.69 4.19
N ILE A 221 10.11 0.54 3.43
CA ILE A 221 11.03 -0.58 3.60
C ILE A 221 12.11 -0.12 4.58
N SER A 222 12.14 -0.74 5.77
CA SER A 222 13.20 -0.54 6.75
C SER A 222 13.86 -1.89 7.05
N GLY A 223 15.17 -1.89 7.07
CA GLY A 223 15.97 -3.02 7.49
C GLY A 223 16.90 -2.64 8.65
N PRO A 224 17.41 -3.59 9.42
CA PRO A 224 18.48 -3.29 10.35
C PRO A 224 19.67 -2.77 9.52
N MET A 225 20.02 -1.51 9.75
CA MET A 225 21.30 -1.02 9.23
C MET A 225 22.41 -1.90 9.83
N PRO A 226 23.39 -2.36 9.01
CA PRO A 226 24.61 -2.90 9.56
C PRO A 226 25.07 -1.90 10.63
N ARG A 227 25.30 -2.33 11.86
CA ARG A 227 25.88 -1.46 12.88
C ARG A 227 27.21 -0.98 12.30
N GLY A 228 27.18 0.22 11.76
CA GLY A 228 28.40 0.90 11.36
C GLY A 228 29.31 0.91 12.57
N GLU A 229 30.55 0.57 12.36
CA GLU A 229 31.56 0.63 13.38
C GLU A 229 31.49 2.01 14.02
N PHE A 230 31.24 2.05 15.34
CA PHE A 230 31.21 3.24 16.17
C PHE A 230 30.12 4.28 15.81
N HIS A 231 28.94 4.13 16.41
CA HIS A 231 28.06 5.27 16.52
C HIS A 231 28.68 6.29 17.48
N GLU A 232 29.06 7.45 16.96
CA GLU A 232 29.57 8.58 17.76
C GLU A 232 28.59 9.01 18.86
N PHE A 233 27.33 8.59 18.78
CA PHE A 233 26.31 8.82 19.81
C PHE A 233 26.75 8.36 21.20
N ASP A 234 27.36 7.18 21.33
CA ASP A 234 27.80 6.67 22.63
C ASP A 234 28.97 7.48 23.20
N VAL A 235 29.81 8.05 22.32
CA VAL A 235 30.94 8.90 22.70
C VAL A 235 30.45 10.29 23.14
N PHE A 236 29.51 10.89 22.41
CA PHE A 236 29.02 12.23 22.72
C PHE A 236 27.88 12.28 23.73
N LYS A 237 27.19 11.18 23.99
CA LYS A 237 26.05 11.12 24.91
C LYS A 237 26.33 11.71 26.29
N PRO A 238 27.44 11.37 26.98
CA PRO A 238 27.73 11.96 28.30
C PRO A 238 27.93 13.48 28.27
N ALA A 239 28.57 13.98 27.21
CA ALA A 239 28.79 15.42 27.03
C ALA A 239 27.48 16.16 26.76
N VAL A 240 26.63 15.60 25.91
CA VAL A 240 25.29 16.13 25.61
C VAL A 240 24.41 16.11 26.85
N GLU A 241 24.39 15.01 27.62
CA GLU A 241 23.63 14.92 28.87
C GLU A 241 24.07 15.97 29.89
N ALA A 242 25.38 16.19 30.05
CA ALA A 242 25.92 17.23 30.93
C ALA A 242 25.51 18.64 30.48
N LEU A 243 25.52 18.89 29.18
CA LEU A 243 25.10 20.17 28.58
C LEU A 243 23.60 20.44 28.84
N VAL A 244 22.77 19.42 28.54
CA VAL A 244 21.31 19.48 28.76
C VAL A 244 20.98 19.73 30.24
N GLU A 245 21.71 19.06 31.13
CA GLU A 245 21.46 19.24 32.59
C GLU A 245 21.85 20.64 33.07
N LYS A 246 22.96 21.20 32.57
CA LYS A 246 23.32 22.59 32.87
C LYS A 246 22.26 23.56 32.37
N GLN A 247 21.79 23.42 31.15
CA GLN A 247 20.72 24.26 30.59
C GLN A 247 19.42 24.11 31.37
N ARG A 248 19.05 22.90 31.76
CA ARG A 248 17.85 22.63 32.55
C ARG A 248 17.87 23.38 33.91
N LYS A 249 19.01 23.35 34.63
CA LYS A 249 19.17 24.06 35.89
C LYS A 249 19.05 25.56 35.67
N HIS A 250 19.72 26.11 34.67
CA HIS A 250 19.64 27.54 34.33
C HIS A 250 18.18 27.94 34.01
N LEU A 251 17.52 27.23 33.10
CA LEU A 251 16.17 27.54 32.64
C LEU A 251 15.09 27.33 33.70
N THR A 252 15.33 26.51 34.72
CA THR A 252 14.43 26.39 35.88
C THR A 252 14.35 27.70 36.63
N ASN A 253 15.49 28.40 36.86
CA ASN A 253 15.53 29.71 37.50
C ASN A 253 14.89 30.78 36.61
N VAL A 254 15.21 30.78 35.30
CA VAL A 254 14.63 31.73 34.33
C VAL A 254 13.11 31.58 34.24
N LEU A 255 12.57 30.35 34.29
CA LEU A 255 11.13 30.15 34.32
C LEU A 255 10.47 30.66 35.60
N ALA A 256 11.12 30.49 36.74
CA ALA A 256 10.62 31.01 38.01
C ALA A 256 10.56 32.55 38.00
N GLU A 257 11.59 33.19 37.45
CA GLU A 257 11.64 34.63 37.28
C GLU A 257 10.58 35.13 36.27
N ALA A 258 10.42 34.45 35.15
CA ALA A 258 9.38 34.76 34.18
C ALA A 258 7.99 34.73 34.81
N LYS A 259 7.68 33.71 35.61
CA LYS A 259 6.40 33.59 36.32
C LYS A 259 6.18 34.76 37.32
N LYS A 260 7.23 35.14 38.03
CA LYS A 260 7.17 36.25 38.99
C LYS A 260 6.88 37.58 38.28
N LEU A 261 7.62 37.90 37.24
CA LEU A 261 7.43 39.13 36.47
C LEU A 261 6.03 39.20 35.81
N ILE A 262 5.54 38.11 35.29
CA ILE A 262 4.20 38.05 34.72
C ILE A 262 3.13 38.28 35.80
N ALA A 263 3.28 37.66 36.95
CA ALA A 263 2.35 37.85 38.08
C ALA A 263 2.35 39.30 38.62
N GLU A 264 3.50 39.98 38.54
CA GLU A 264 3.65 41.40 38.90
C GLU A 264 3.14 42.36 37.80
N GLY A 265 2.63 41.85 36.71
CA GLY A 265 2.09 42.64 35.59
C GLY A 265 3.13 43.06 34.54
N ASN A 266 4.40 42.72 34.73
CA ASN A 266 5.46 42.99 33.75
C ASN A 266 5.47 41.89 32.67
N THR A 267 4.47 41.90 31.80
CA THR A 267 4.30 40.90 30.72
C THR A 267 5.34 41.03 29.61
N LYS A 268 5.97 42.20 29.45
CA LYS A 268 7.00 42.41 28.43
C LYS A 268 8.27 41.62 28.79
N ASP A 269 8.87 41.88 29.93
CA ASP A 269 10.10 41.21 30.33
C ASP A 269 9.87 39.74 30.70
N GLY A 270 8.73 39.44 31.34
CA GLY A 270 8.31 38.07 31.63
C GLY A 270 8.09 37.24 30.33
N GLY A 271 7.54 37.85 29.28
CA GLY A 271 7.38 37.23 27.98
C GLY A 271 8.71 36.90 27.30
N VAL A 272 9.71 37.78 27.43
CA VAL A 272 11.08 37.55 26.91
C VAL A 272 11.72 36.34 27.60
N LEU A 273 11.64 36.27 28.92
CA LEU A 273 12.17 35.11 29.65
C LEU A 273 11.39 33.83 29.36
N LEU A 274 10.08 33.90 29.17
CA LEU A 274 9.25 32.77 28.80
C LEU A 274 9.64 32.22 27.40
N LEU A 275 9.87 33.11 26.42
CA LEU A 275 10.34 32.75 25.11
C LEU A 275 11.72 32.11 25.15
N ARG A 276 12.65 32.62 25.95
CA ARG A 276 13.98 32.04 26.18
C ARG A 276 13.89 30.60 26.68
N VAL A 277 13.03 30.33 27.68
CA VAL A 277 12.81 28.97 28.20
C VAL A 277 12.25 28.06 27.13
N HIS A 278 11.32 28.56 26.34
CA HIS A 278 10.72 27.77 25.21
C HIS A 278 11.76 27.41 24.16
N ARG A 279 12.61 28.34 23.75
CA ARG A 279 13.66 28.10 22.76
C ARG A 279 14.76 27.14 23.25
N GLY A 280 15.09 27.22 24.53
CA GLY A 280 16.14 26.37 25.13
C GLY A 280 15.68 24.94 25.45
N LEU A 281 14.45 24.74 25.95
CA LEU A 281 13.87 23.44 26.30
C LEU A 281 12.35 23.44 26.13
N PRO A 282 11.82 23.36 24.89
CA PRO A 282 10.38 23.45 24.62
C PRO A 282 9.56 22.30 25.25
N LYS A 283 10.17 21.13 25.43
CA LYS A 283 9.53 19.96 26.06
C LYS A 283 9.68 19.89 27.59
N ASN A 284 10.06 21.02 28.25
CA ASN A 284 10.14 21.07 29.72
C ASN A 284 8.74 20.97 30.35
N LYS A 285 8.54 20.00 31.25
CA LYS A 285 7.25 19.71 31.86
C LYS A 285 6.68 20.91 32.64
N ALA A 286 7.54 21.67 33.34
CA ALA A 286 7.12 22.86 34.09
C ALA A 286 6.70 24.03 33.19
N LEU A 287 7.38 24.18 32.03
CA LEU A 287 6.99 25.14 31.01
C LEU A 287 5.65 24.76 30.39
N ILE A 288 5.47 23.49 29.98
CA ILE A 288 4.22 23.00 29.36
C ILE A 288 3.04 23.21 30.28
N LYS A 289 3.23 22.91 31.59
CA LYS A 289 2.20 23.16 32.61
C LYS A 289 1.86 24.65 32.72
N PHE A 290 2.84 25.52 32.70
CA PHE A 290 2.62 26.96 32.77
C PHE A 290 1.95 27.52 31.51
N LEU A 291 2.32 27.02 30.32
CA LEU A 291 1.68 27.40 29.08
C LEU A 291 0.22 26.93 28.96
N SER A 292 -0.22 26.01 29.81
CA SER A 292 -1.62 25.59 29.88
C SER A 292 -2.50 26.57 30.68
N GLU A 293 -1.91 27.50 31.40
CA GLU A 293 -2.64 28.57 32.09
C GLU A 293 -3.18 29.58 31.08
N GLU A 294 -4.30 30.23 31.43
CA GLU A 294 -5.01 31.15 30.53
C GLU A 294 -4.10 32.34 30.14
N GLY A 295 -4.08 32.65 28.84
CA GLY A 295 -3.30 33.76 28.28
C GLY A 295 -1.81 33.49 28.05
N MET A 296 -1.21 32.46 28.65
CA MET A 296 0.25 32.24 28.59
C MET A 296 0.74 31.83 27.20
N LYS A 297 0.00 31.00 26.47
CA LYS A 297 0.31 30.67 25.06
C LYS A 297 0.22 31.92 24.17
N GLN A 298 -0.77 32.75 24.38
CA GLN A 298 -0.95 33.99 23.61
C GLN A 298 0.20 34.98 23.89
N LEU A 299 0.64 35.08 25.14
CA LEU A 299 1.79 35.90 25.51
C LEU A 299 3.07 35.41 24.84
N LEU A 300 3.33 34.10 24.87
CA LEU A 300 4.47 33.50 24.21
C LEU A 300 4.46 33.81 22.70
N GLN A 301 3.33 33.54 22.02
CA GLN A 301 3.17 33.77 20.58
C GLN A 301 3.35 35.25 20.21
N LYS A 302 2.77 36.17 21.01
CA LYS A 302 2.93 37.60 20.81
C LYS A 302 4.37 38.05 20.96
N THR A 303 5.09 37.52 21.93
CA THR A 303 6.50 37.82 22.16
C THR A 303 7.36 37.25 21.00
N GLU A 304 7.11 36.00 20.60
CA GLU A 304 7.80 35.37 19.48
C GLU A 304 7.60 36.13 18.18
N ASN A 305 6.36 36.52 17.86
CA ASN A 305 6.05 37.31 16.66
C ASN A 305 6.76 38.67 16.66
N TYR A 306 6.92 39.30 17.83
CA TYR A 306 7.66 40.56 17.94
C TYR A 306 9.14 40.39 17.57
N TYR A 307 9.79 39.32 18.08
CA TYR A 307 11.21 39.06 17.81
C TYR A 307 11.48 38.41 16.41
N MET A 308 10.44 37.88 15.78
CA MET A 308 10.50 37.39 14.38
C MET A 308 10.39 38.49 13.33
N GLN A 309 10.00 39.72 13.72
CA GLN A 309 9.98 40.86 12.80
C GLN A 309 11.42 41.18 12.32
N ASP A 310 11.56 41.81 11.16
CA ASP A 310 12.84 42.19 10.56
C ASP A 310 13.83 41.03 10.34
N ASN A 311 13.36 39.91 9.84
CA ASN A 311 14.17 38.72 9.55
C ASN A 311 14.93 38.17 10.79
N ASN A 312 14.27 38.11 11.94
CA ASN A 312 14.83 37.61 13.22
C ASN A 312 16.05 38.40 13.72
N ARG A 313 16.18 39.64 13.35
CA ARG A 313 17.37 40.46 13.64
C ARG A 313 17.67 40.60 15.14
N GLU A 314 16.65 40.53 15.98
CA GLU A 314 16.77 40.64 17.44
C GLU A 314 16.69 39.30 18.20
N MET A 315 16.46 38.20 17.52
CA MET A 315 16.28 36.91 18.17
C MET A 315 17.53 36.43 18.90
N HIS A 316 18.73 36.83 18.46
CA HIS A 316 19.99 36.54 19.13
C HIS A 316 20.03 37.01 20.58
N LYS A 317 19.33 38.11 20.92
CA LYS A 317 19.24 38.62 22.31
C LYS A 317 18.48 37.66 23.24
N ILE A 318 17.55 36.91 22.69
CA ILE A 318 16.82 35.85 23.41
C ILE A 318 17.76 34.68 23.70
N ASP A 319 18.60 34.33 22.73
CA ASP A 319 19.46 33.15 22.76
C ASP A 319 20.80 33.38 23.51
N GLU A 320 21.15 34.62 23.84
CA GLU A 320 22.46 35.02 24.38
C GLU A 320 22.88 34.27 25.66
N ASP A 321 21.89 33.92 26.51
CA ASP A 321 22.15 33.18 27.75
C ASP A 321 21.93 31.65 27.64
N LEU A 322 21.64 31.15 26.42
CA LEU A 322 21.42 29.75 26.20
C LEU A 322 22.71 29.04 25.78
N LEU A 323 22.92 27.81 26.28
CA LEU A 323 24.03 26.96 25.86
C LEU A 323 23.76 26.35 24.48
N PHE A 324 22.49 26.13 24.17
CA PHE A 324 22.00 25.67 22.87
C PHE A 324 20.53 26.05 22.67
N VAL A 325 20.08 26.04 21.42
CA VAL A 325 18.69 26.31 21.04
C VAL A 325 18.15 25.10 20.31
N ILE A 326 16.90 24.72 20.60
CA ILE A 326 16.19 23.65 19.90
C ILE A 326 15.34 24.28 18.79
N ASN A 327 15.64 23.90 17.54
CA ASN A 327 14.85 24.31 16.39
C ASN A 327 13.93 23.16 15.96
N GLU A 328 12.63 23.28 16.24
CA GLU A 328 11.65 22.23 15.94
C GLU A 328 11.44 21.97 14.44
N LYS A 329 11.91 22.87 13.56
CA LYS A 329 11.80 22.71 12.10
C LYS A 329 12.91 21.88 11.48
N ASN A 330 14.01 21.65 12.21
CA ASN A 330 15.21 20.96 11.72
C ASN A 330 15.61 19.79 12.63
N ASN A 331 14.64 18.96 13.01
CA ASN A 331 14.94 17.72 13.73
C ASN A 331 15.70 16.74 12.85
#